data_60ba0824c378347bcd54334e93ed8412
#
_entry.id   60ba0824c378347bcd54334e93ed8412
#
_cell.length_a   1.000
_cell.length_b   1.000
_cell.length_c   1.000
_cell.angle_alpha   90.00
_cell.angle_beta   90.00
_cell.angle_gamma   90.00
#
_symmetry.space_group_name_H-M   'P 1'
#
loop_
_entity.id
_entity.type
_entity.pdbx_description
1 polymer ?
#
loop_
_entity_poly.entity_id
_entity_poly.type
_entity_poly.pdbx_seq_one_letter_code
_entity_poly.pdbx_strand_id
1 'polypeptide(L)'
;MPAEPAVVSHEVRTGYFWKRPADFMLSGLALVALAPLFLVISLLIKLTSPGPVFFRQQRLGLKERPFSIFKFRSMRTGSDKTGAQFTSANDARVTGIGKLIRKTSLDELPQLINIFRGEMSLIGPRPYIGFELENATPDERRKRASVRPGVSGLAQVSGRSSLSQQAVIDYDLQYVEQCSLKFDIQILIQTIRKVIRCEGTN
;
A
#
# COMPACT_ATOMS: atom_id res chain seq x y z
N MET A 1 32.73 -22.41 25.37
CA MET A 1 32.23 -21.91 24.08
C MET A 1 30.75 -21.71 24.24
N PRO A 2 30.20 -20.50 24.14
CA PRO A 2 28.75 -20.30 24.15
C PRO A 2 28.18 -20.82 22.83
N ALA A 3 27.11 -21.62 22.93
CA ALA A 3 26.40 -22.14 21.76
C ALA A 3 25.82 -20.97 20.93
N GLU A 4 26.12 -20.99 19.65
CA GLU A 4 25.55 -20.07 18.66
C GLU A 4 24.01 -20.24 18.66
N PRO A 5 23.24 -19.17 18.79
CA PRO A 5 21.78 -19.30 18.79
C PRO A 5 21.33 -19.88 17.45
N ALA A 6 20.58 -20.97 17.51
CA ALA A 6 20.02 -21.63 16.34
C ALA A 6 19.25 -20.59 15.50
N VAL A 7 19.72 -20.35 14.28
CA VAL A 7 18.99 -19.55 13.27
C VAL A 7 17.73 -20.33 12.96
N VAL A 8 16.62 -19.92 13.60
CA VAL A 8 15.29 -20.43 13.25
C VAL A 8 15.03 -19.95 11.82
N SER A 9 15.17 -20.86 10.87
CA SER A 9 14.79 -20.62 9.47
C SER A 9 13.28 -20.43 9.42
N HIS A 10 12.82 -19.19 9.57
CA HIS A 10 11.43 -18.85 9.28
C HIS A 10 11.21 -19.09 7.79
N GLU A 11 10.56 -20.20 7.45
CA GLU A 11 10.08 -20.43 6.09
C GLU A 11 9.31 -19.19 5.64
N VAL A 12 9.79 -18.59 4.54
CA VAL A 12 9.17 -17.40 3.95
C VAL A 12 7.79 -17.79 3.45
N ARG A 13 6.75 -17.57 4.25
CA ARG A 13 5.36 -17.75 3.82
C ARG A 13 5.06 -16.72 2.75
N THR A 14 5.11 -17.13 1.48
CA THR A 14 4.74 -16.28 0.33
C THR A 14 3.22 -16.11 0.18
N GLY A 15 2.44 -16.49 1.18
CA GLY A 15 0.99 -16.59 1.12
C GLY A 15 0.52 -17.99 0.69
N TYR A 16 -0.77 -18.14 0.40
CA TYR A 16 -1.33 -19.38 -0.15
C TYR A 16 -1.05 -19.47 -1.66
N PHE A 17 -1.02 -20.70 -2.20
CA PHE A 17 -0.61 -21.01 -3.58
C PHE A 17 -1.30 -20.14 -4.65
N TRP A 18 -2.62 -19.96 -4.54
CA TRP A 18 -3.42 -19.21 -5.51
C TRP A 18 -3.33 -17.69 -5.39
N LYS A 19 -2.68 -17.16 -4.36
CA LYS A 19 -2.62 -15.71 -4.10
C LYS A 19 -2.03 -14.95 -5.28
N ARG A 20 -0.87 -15.36 -5.76
CA ARG A 20 -0.20 -14.64 -6.85
C ARG A 20 -0.94 -14.73 -8.19
N PRO A 21 -1.42 -15.91 -8.64
CA PRO A 21 -2.29 -16.00 -9.82
C PRO A 21 -3.55 -15.14 -9.72
N ALA A 22 -4.23 -15.13 -8.57
CA ALA A 22 -5.40 -14.31 -8.34
C ALA A 22 -5.07 -12.80 -8.41
N ASP A 23 -4.02 -12.35 -7.73
CA ASP A 23 -3.55 -10.96 -7.79
C ASP A 23 -3.27 -10.52 -9.23
N PHE A 24 -2.57 -11.35 -10.00
CA PHE A 24 -2.23 -11.06 -11.39
C PHE A 24 -3.48 -10.93 -12.27
N MET A 25 -4.38 -11.91 -12.20
CA MET A 25 -5.61 -11.91 -13.01
C MET A 25 -6.53 -10.74 -12.62
N LEU A 26 -6.80 -10.55 -11.33
CA LEU A 26 -7.70 -9.51 -10.85
C LEU A 26 -7.14 -8.12 -11.14
N SER A 27 -5.84 -7.89 -10.95
CA SER A 27 -5.22 -6.60 -11.28
C SER A 27 -5.21 -6.33 -12.78
N GLY A 28 -4.96 -7.34 -13.62
CA GLY A 28 -5.02 -7.21 -15.08
C GLY A 28 -6.42 -6.86 -15.58
N LEU A 29 -7.44 -7.59 -15.10
CA LEU A 29 -8.84 -7.29 -15.41
C LEU A 29 -9.25 -5.89 -14.94
N ALA A 30 -8.85 -5.50 -13.73
CA ALA A 30 -9.14 -4.19 -13.18
C ALA A 30 -8.45 -3.08 -13.98
N LEU A 31 -7.21 -3.25 -14.42
CA LEU A 31 -6.51 -2.27 -15.27
C LEU A 31 -7.24 -2.06 -16.60
N VAL A 32 -7.72 -3.13 -17.24
CA VAL A 32 -8.50 -3.01 -18.49
C VAL A 32 -9.84 -2.33 -18.24
N ALA A 33 -10.59 -2.78 -17.22
CA ALA A 33 -11.91 -2.24 -16.91
C ALA A 33 -11.87 -0.77 -16.48
N LEU A 34 -10.81 -0.36 -15.75
CA LEU A 34 -10.63 1.00 -15.26
C LEU A 34 -9.84 1.91 -16.22
N ALA A 35 -9.41 1.42 -17.38
CA ALA A 35 -8.63 2.20 -18.35
C ALA A 35 -9.32 3.55 -18.74
N PRO A 36 -10.65 3.63 -19.01
CA PRO A 36 -11.31 4.90 -19.26
C PRO A 36 -11.21 5.86 -18.06
N LEU A 37 -11.38 5.37 -16.84
CA LEU A 37 -11.25 6.17 -15.62
C LEU A 37 -9.82 6.70 -15.45
N PHE A 38 -8.80 5.85 -15.70
CA PHE A 38 -7.40 6.26 -15.69
C PHE A 38 -7.14 7.40 -16.69
N LEU A 39 -7.71 7.32 -17.89
CA LEU A 39 -7.57 8.36 -18.90
C LEU A 39 -8.19 9.68 -18.41
N VAL A 40 -9.42 9.64 -17.88
CA VAL A 40 -10.11 10.83 -17.37
C VAL A 40 -9.33 11.49 -16.23
N ILE A 41 -8.90 10.70 -15.23
CA ILE A 41 -8.11 11.23 -14.10
C ILE A 41 -6.78 11.80 -14.60
N SER A 42 -6.10 11.12 -15.53
CA SER A 42 -4.84 11.59 -16.12
C SER A 42 -5.00 12.94 -16.82
N LEU A 43 -6.06 13.10 -17.58
CA LEU A 43 -6.39 14.35 -18.26
C LEU A 43 -6.65 15.48 -17.26
N LEU A 44 -7.48 15.23 -16.24
CA LEU A 44 -7.78 16.20 -15.19
C LEU A 44 -6.52 16.66 -14.46
N ILE A 45 -5.61 15.72 -14.12
CA ILE A 45 -4.33 16.06 -13.49
C ILE A 45 -3.48 16.93 -14.40
N LYS A 46 -3.41 16.62 -15.70
CA LYS A 46 -2.60 17.39 -16.68
C LYS A 46 -3.16 18.78 -16.90
N LEU A 47 -4.48 18.93 -16.96
CA LEU A 47 -5.13 20.23 -17.18
C LEU A 47 -5.07 21.14 -15.95
N THR A 48 -4.98 20.56 -14.74
CA THR A 48 -5.05 21.35 -13.50
C THR A 48 -3.69 21.65 -12.86
N SER A 49 -2.63 20.93 -13.24
CA SER A 49 -1.29 21.21 -12.70
C SER A 49 -0.16 20.71 -13.62
N PRO A 50 0.95 21.48 -13.79
CA PRO A 50 2.08 21.07 -14.61
C PRO A 50 2.84 19.89 -13.99
N GLY A 51 3.36 18.96 -14.84
CA GLY A 51 4.21 17.86 -14.43
C GLY A 51 3.65 16.47 -14.79
N PRO A 52 4.23 15.37 -14.25
CA PRO A 52 3.84 13.99 -14.57
C PRO A 52 2.47 13.64 -13.98
N VAL A 53 1.75 12.70 -14.61
CA VAL A 53 0.46 12.17 -14.12
C VAL A 53 0.65 11.32 -12.88
N PHE A 54 1.68 10.46 -12.92
CA PHE A 54 1.97 9.53 -11.84
C PHE A 54 3.05 10.09 -10.89
N PHE A 55 2.78 9.97 -9.62
CA PHE A 55 3.76 10.08 -8.55
C PHE A 55 4.40 8.70 -8.32
N ARG A 56 5.71 8.69 -8.07
CA ARG A 56 6.48 7.48 -7.78
C ARG A 56 7.29 7.71 -6.51
N GLN A 57 7.34 6.70 -5.65
CA GLN A 57 8.13 6.75 -4.42
C GLN A 57 8.71 5.36 -4.13
N GLN A 58 9.94 5.32 -3.66
CA GLN A 58 10.58 4.07 -3.24
C GLN A 58 9.94 3.55 -1.95
N ARG A 59 9.64 2.28 -1.92
CA ARG A 59 9.06 1.55 -0.80
C ARG A 59 9.74 0.20 -0.64
N LEU A 60 9.64 -0.38 0.56
CA LEU A 60 10.13 -1.72 0.85
C LEU A 60 9.03 -2.75 0.53
N GLY A 61 9.38 -3.76 -0.24
CA GLY A 61 8.52 -4.87 -0.67
C GLY A 61 8.91 -6.20 -0.05
N LEU A 62 8.60 -7.27 -0.77
CA LEU A 62 8.96 -8.65 -0.38
C LEU A 62 10.47 -8.78 -0.13
N LYS A 63 10.84 -9.37 1.02
CA LYS A 63 12.24 -9.52 1.47
C LYS A 63 12.99 -8.18 1.52
N GLU A 64 12.28 -7.12 1.90
CA GLU A 64 12.80 -5.74 1.98
C GLU A 64 13.40 -5.20 0.67
N ARG A 65 13.09 -5.82 -0.48
CA ARG A 65 13.56 -5.34 -1.77
C ARG A 65 12.87 -4.02 -2.12
N PRO A 66 13.61 -2.96 -2.48
CA PRO A 66 13.01 -1.69 -2.85
C PRO A 66 12.26 -1.81 -4.18
N PHE A 67 11.09 -1.17 -4.26
CA PHE A 67 10.33 -1.01 -5.49
C PHE A 67 9.70 0.37 -5.57
N SER A 68 9.28 0.82 -6.75
CA SER A 68 8.61 2.11 -6.94
C SER A 68 7.10 1.93 -6.93
N ILE A 69 6.44 2.44 -5.87
CA ILE A 69 4.97 2.48 -5.84
C ILE A 69 4.44 3.53 -6.82
N PHE A 70 3.35 3.22 -7.53
CA PHE A 70 2.66 4.13 -8.43
C PHE A 70 1.41 4.70 -7.76
N LYS A 71 1.23 6.03 -7.84
CA LYS A 71 -0.01 6.72 -7.47
C LYS A 71 -0.35 7.78 -8.52
N PHE A 72 -1.61 8.18 -8.61
CA PHE A 72 -1.91 9.44 -9.29
C PHE A 72 -1.35 10.61 -8.48
N ARG A 73 -0.79 11.59 -9.18
CA ARG A 73 -0.27 12.79 -8.53
C ARG A 73 -1.42 13.61 -7.95
N SER A 74 -1.47 13.73 -6.64
CA SER A 74 -2.46 14.51 -5.88
C SER A 74 -1.91 15.81 -5.33
N MET A 75 -0.58 16.01 -5.41
CA MET A 75 0.14 17.18 -4.91
C MET A 75 0.89 17.91 -6.03
N ARG A 76 1.24 19.18 -5.79
CA ARG A 76 2.09 19.96 -6.71
C ARG A 76 3.46 19.31 -6.85
N THR A 77 4.07 19.42 -8.03
CA THR A 77 5.41 18.87 -8.30
C THR A 77 6.45 19.47 -7.36
N GLY A 78 7.32 18.63 -6.79
CA GLY A 78 8.39 19.04 -5.86
C GLY A 78 7.95 19.15 -4.40
N SER A 79 6.67 18.92 -4.09
CA SER A 79 6.14 18.99 -2.71
C SER A 79 6.71 17.92 -1.76
N ASP A 80 7.26 16.84 -2.31
CA ASP A 80 7.93 15.76 -1.58
C ASP A 80 9.28 16.18 -0.98
N LYS A 81 9.89 17.24 -1.54
CA LYS A 81 11.20 17.75 -1.09
C LYS A 81 11.12 18.85 -0.03
N THR A 82 9.97 19.49 0.13
CA THR A 82 9.83 20.77 0.85
C THR A 82 8.87 20.74 2.02
N GLY A 83 8.36 19.61 2.45
CA GLY A 83 7.34 19.61 3.48
C GLY A 83 7.32 18.39 4.40
N ALA A 84 6.43 18.42 5.39
CA ALA A 84 6.21 17.32 6.30
C ALA A 84 5.89 16.03 5.53
N GLN A 85 6.44 14.91 5.99
CA GLN A 85 6.24 13.59 5.39
C GLN A 85 4.78 13.12 5.47
N PHE A 86 4.07 13.57 6.49
CA PHE A 86 2.65 13.30 6.68
C PHE A 86 1.81 14.48 6.19
N THR A 87 0.72 14.16 5.51
CA THR A 87 -0.21 15.15 4.96
C THR A 87 -1.31 15.45 5.98
N SER A 88 -1.53 16.73 6.30
CA SER A 88 -2.68 17.18 7.09
C SER A 88 -3.93 17.34 6.21
N ALA A 89 -5.12 17.41 6.82
CA ALA A 89 -6.40 17.54 6.12
C ALA A 89 -6.48 18.77 5.18
N ASN A 90 -5.78 19.87 5.54
CA ASN A 90 -5.75 21.14 4.76
C ASN A 90 -4.35 21.46 4.20
N ASP A 91 -3.62 20.45 3.76
CA ASP A 91 -2.28 20.65 3.22
C ASP A 91 -2.32 21.44 1.91
N ALA A 92 -1.71 22.64 1.89
CA ALA A 92 -1.68 23.54 0.73
C ALA A 92 -0.97 22.95 -0.49
N ARG A 93 -0.20 21.88 -0.32
CA ARG A 93 0.47 21.15 -1.41
C ARG A 93 -0.50 20.35 -2.26
N VAL A 94 -1.69 19.99 -1.72
CA VAL A 94 -2.70 19.17 -2.39
C VAL A 94 -3.44 20.01 -3.42
N THR A 95 -3.51 19.52 -4.66
CA THR A 95 -4.26 20.18 -5.75
C THR A 95 -5.77 19.99 -5.57
N GLY A 96 -6.59 20.82 -6.25
CA GLY A 96 -8.06 20.67 -6.20
C GLY A 96 -8.53 19.28 -6.62
N ILE A 97 -8.02 18.77 -7.75
CA ILE A 97 -8.30 17.39 -8.20
C ILE A 97 -7.67 16.37 -7.22
N GLY A 98 -6.51 16.69 -6.64
CA GLY A 98 -5.85 15.87 -5.64
C GLY A 98 -6.71 15.62 -4.41
N LYS A 99 -7.45 16.63 -3.92
CA LYS A 99 -8.40 16.47 -2.80
C LYS A 99 -9.49 15.45 -3.14
N LEU A 100 -10.05 15.52 -4.34
CA LEU A 100 -11.11 14.61 -4.79
C LEU A 100 -10.61 13.17 -4.89
N ILE A 101 -9.49 12.93 -5.60
CA ILE A 101 -8.96 11.58 -5.81
C ILE A 101 -8.44 10.94 -4.51
N ARG A 102 -7.94 11.73 -3.54
CA ARG A 102 -7.56 11.26 -2.21
C ARG A 102 -8.76 10.88 -1.36
N LYS A 103 -9.80 11.76 -1.33
CA LYS A 103 -11.05 11.49 -0.61
C LYS A 103 -11.72 10.19 -1.06
N THR A 104 -11.60 9.85 -2.34
CA THR A 104 -12.17 8.63 -2.92
C THR A 104 -11.17 7.47 -3.00
N SER A 105 -9.93 7.65 -2.52
CA SER A 105 -8.81 6.69 -2.67
C SER A 105 -8.49 6.31 -4.13
N LEU A 106 -8.96 7.06 -5.10
CA LEU A 106 -8.66 6.85 -6.53
C LEU A 106 -7.19 7.11 -6.86
N ASP A 107 -6.51 7.92 -6.04
CA ASP A 107 -5.07 8.16 -6.19
C ASP A 107 -4.23 6.89 -6.03
N GLU A 108 -4.73 5.87 -5.37
CA GLU A 108 -4.04 4.60 -5.15
C GLU A 108 -4.28 3.54 -6.25
N LEU A 109 -5.24 3.77 -7.18
CA LEU A 109 -5.53 2.83 -8.27
C LEU A 109 -4.31 2.45 -9.13
N PRO A 110 -3.33 3.34 -9.43
CA PRO A 110 -2.14 2.94 -10.19
C PRO A 110 -1.29 1.86 -9.52
N GLN A 111 -1.48 1.56 -8.23
CA GLN A 111 -0.82 0.42 -7.57
C GLN A 111 -1.25 -0.93 -8.17
N LEU A 112 -2.37 -0.99 -8.91
CA LEU A 112 -2.73 -2.16 -9.71
C LEU A 112 -1.60 -2.55 -10.70
N ILE A 113 -0.82 -1.59 -11.19
CA ILE A 113 0.36 -1.84 -12.02
C ILE A 113 1.44 -2.58 -11.20
N ASN A 114 1.66 -2.18 -9.94
CA ASN A 114 2.62 -2.85 -9.05
C ASN A 114 2.16 -4.29 -8.73
N ILE A 115 0.85 -4.51 -8.53
CA ILE A 115 0.30 -5.85 -8.30
C ILE A 115 0.51 -6.71 -9.55
N PHE A 116 0.15 -6.20 -10.72
CA PHE A 116 0.33 -6.91 -11.99
C PHE A 116 1.79 -7.30 -12.24
N ARG A 117 2.75 -6.40 -11.92
CA ARG A 117 4.19 -6.66 -11.98
C ARG A 117 4.70 -7.65 -10.91
N GLY A 118 3.91 -7.94 -9.87
CA GLY A 118 4.28 -8.82 -8.76
C GLY A 118 5.10 -8.17 -7.67
N GLU A 119 5.17 -6.85 -7.65
CA GLU A 119 5.81 -6.07 -6.59
C GLU A 119 4.91 -5.95 -5.35
N MET A 120 3.58 -5.97 -5.57
CA MET A 120 2.54 -5.88 -4.56
C MET A 120 1.50 -7.00 -4.70
N SER A 121 0.57 -7.04 -3.75
CA SER A 121 -0.64 -7.86 -3.68
C SER A 121 -1.86 -6.96 -3.48
N LEU A 122 -3.06 -7.46 -3.74
CA LEU A 122 -4.30 -6.76 -3.36
C LEU A 122 -4.37 -6.58 -1.85
N ILE A 123 -4.09 -7.65 -1.10
CA ILE A 123 -4.14 -7.66 0.37
C ILE A 123 -2.76 -8.04 0.93
N GLY A 124 -2.30 -7.24 1.89
CA GLY A 124 -1.02 -7.43 2.56
C GLY A 124 -0.66 -6.26 3.47
N PRO A 125 0.46 -6.32 4.19
CA PRO A 125 0.99 -5.20 4.96
C PRO A 125 1.20 -3.97 4.06
N ARG A 126 0.91 -2.76 4.57
CA ARG A 126 1.14 -1.53 3.78
C ARG A 126 2.62 -1.37 3.43
N PRO A 127 3.00 -1.01 2.19
CA PRO A 127 4.41 -0.75 1.86
C PRO A 127 4.91 0.52 2.56
N TYR A 128 5.98 0.39 3.36
CA TYR A 128 6.57 1.48 4.12
C TYR A 128 7.83 2.05 3.46
N ILE A 129 8.15 3.29 3.82
CA ILE A 129 9.47 3.88 3.65
C ILE A 129 10.35 3.37 4.82
N GLY A 130 11.66 3.17 4.59
CA GLY A 130 12.54 2.53 5.57
C GLY A 130 12.48 3.11 6.99
N PHE A 131 12.43 4.44 7.13
CA PHE A 131 12.36 5.11 8.44
C PHE A 131 11.00 4.90 9.19
N GLU A 132 9.90 4.59 8.49
CA GLU A 132 8.61 4.31 9.13
C GLU A 132 8.62 3.02 9.95
N LEU A 133 9.68 2.20 9.84
CA LEU A 133 9.88 0.97 10.57
C LEU A 133 11.03 1.04 11.60
N GLU A 134 11.49 2.23 11.98
CA GLU A 134 12.61 2.38 12.93
C GLU A 134 12.31 1.74 14.29
N ASN A 135 11.05 1.75 14.74
CA ASN A 135 10.63 1.12 15.99
C ASN A 135 10.41 -0.40 15.89
N ALA A 136 10.41 -0.96 14.68
CA ALA A 136 10.27 -2.39 14.49
C ALA A 136 11.63 -3.10 14.72
N THR A 137 11.60 -4.20 15.46
CA THR A 137 12.78 -5.06 15.61
C THR A 137 13.20 -5.67 14.25
N PRO A 138 14.46 -6.11 14.10
CA PRO A 138 14.90 -6.79 12.88
C PRO A 138 14.06 -8.04 12.54
N ASP A 139 13.58 -8.76 13.56
CA ASP A 139 12.74 -9.95 13.37
C ASP A 139 11.34 -9.59 12.88
N GLU A 140 10.71 -8.58 13.47
CA GLU A 140 9.42 -8.06 13.01
C GLU A 140 9.49 -7.57 11.55
N ARG A 141 10.55 -6.85 11.18
CA ARG A 141 10.78 -6.42 9.80
C ARG A 141 10.88 -7.60 8.85
N ARG A 142 11.73 -8.59 9.17
CA ARG A 142 11.89 -9.80 8.35
C ARG A 142 10.58 -10.57 8.22
N LYS A 143 9.86 -10.80 9.33
CA LYS A 143 8.59 -11.51 9.34
C LYS A 143 7.54 -10.77 8.51
N ARG A 144 7.41 -9.46 8.69
CA ARG A 144 6.52 -8.61 7.92
C ARG A 144 6.85 -8.62 6.42
N ALA A 145 8.13 -8.58 6.05
CA ALA A 145 8.61 -8.62 4.67
C ALA A 145 8.59 -10.04 4.06
N SER A 146 8.13 -11.06 4.78
CA SER A 146 7.98 -12.43 4.24
C SER A 146 6.81 -12.57 3.26
N VAL A 147 5.91 -11.60 3.21
CA VAL A 147 4.80 -11.52 2.25
C VAL A 147 4.90 -10.24 1.41
N ARG A 148 4.22 -10.21 0.24
CA ARG A 148 4.16 -8.99 -0.57
C ARG A 148 3.33 -7.92 0.15
N PRO A 149 3.73 -6.64 0.07
CA PRO A 149 2.90 -5.54 0.56
C PRO A 149 1.59 -5.44 -0.22
N GLY A 150 0.53 -5.00 0.45
CA GLY A 150 -0.81 -4.86 -0.12
C GLY A 150 -1.21 -3.41 -0.39
N VAL A 151 -2.16 -3.23 -1.32
CA VAL A 151 -2.90 -1.96 -1.47
C VAL A 151 -3.81 -1.77 -0.27
N SER A 152 -4.44 -2.84 0.19
CA SER A 152 -5.15 -2.90 1.46
C SER A 152 -4.57 -3.96 2.37
N GLY A 153 -4.87 -3.89 3.67
CA GLY A 153 -4.38 -4.83 4.67
C GLY A 153 -5.09 -4.70 6.00
N LEU A 154 -4.79 -5.59 6.93
CA LEU A 154 -5.46 -5.67 8.22
C LEU A 154 -5.36 -4.36 9.01
N ALA A 155 -4.17 -3.76 9.11
CA ALA A 155 -3.98 -2.48 9.79
C ALA A 155 -4.84 -1.36 9.17
N GLN A 156 -4.92 -1.29 7.81
CA GLN A 156 -5.71 -0.27 7.13
C GLN A 156 -7.21 -0.41 7.41
N VAL A 157 -7.73 -1.64 7.51
CA VAL A 157 -9.14 -1.85 7.83
C VAL A 157 -9.45 -1.81 9.33
N SER A 158 -8.43 -1.90 10.21
CA SER A 158 -8.62 -1.86 11.67
C SER A 158 -8.59 -0.44 12.27
N GLY A 159 -7.91 0.53 11.63
CA GLY A 159 -7.87 1.89 12.21
C GLY A 159 -7.07 2.92 11.38
N ARG A 160 -6.28 2.49 10.38
CA ARG A 160 -5.47 3.40 9.54
C ARG A 160 -4.62 4.38 10.37
N SER A 161 -4.89 5.70 10.18
CA SER A 161 -4.16 6.80 10.82
C SER A 161 -4.41 6.96 12.32
N SER A 162 -5.42 6.30 12.90
CA SER A 162 -5.70 6.35 14.35
C SER A 162 -4.88 5.33 15.15
N LEU A 163 -4.19 4.41 14.48
CA LEU A 163 -3.37 3.40 15.14
C LEU A 163 -1.99 3.96 15.50
N SER A 164 -1.46 3.53 16.66
CA SER A 164 -0.04 3.72 16.95
C SER A 164 0.83 2.90 15.99
N GLN A 165 2.08 3.30 15.80
CA GLN A 165 3.01 2.59 14.93
C GLN A 165 3.17 1.12 15.36
N GLN A 166 3.25 0.83 16.67
CA GLN A 166 3.32 -0.54 17.19
C GLN A 166 2.06 -1.33 16.84
N ALA A 167 0.88 -0.78 17.04
CA ALA A 167 -0.37 -1.45 16.68
C ALA A 167 -0.44 -1.79 15.17
N VAL A 168 0.10 -0.93 14.31
CA VAL A 168 0.19 -1.23 12.87
C VAL A 168 1.12 -2.42 12.62
N ILE A 169 2.29 -2.47 13.29
CA ILE A 169 3.22 -3.60 13.18
C ILE A 169 2.54 -4.90 13.66
N ASP A 170 1.85 -4.86 14.80
CA ASP A 170 1.15 -6.02 15.38
C ASP A 170 0.08 -6.56 14.42
N TYR A 171 -0.75 -5.69 13.80
CA TYR A 171 -1.73 -6.09 12.80
C TYR A 171 -1.08 -6.65 11.52
N ASP A 172 0.04 -6.08 11.10
CA ASP A 172 0.76 -6.58 9.93
C ASP A 172 1.35 -7.97 10.19
N LEU A 173 1.90 -8.21 11.39
CA LEU A 173 2.41 -9.52 11.81
C LEU A 173 1.27 -10.55 11.95
N GLN A 174 0.13 -10.15 12.54
CA GLN A 174 -1.07 -10.98 12.62
C GLN A 174 -1.54 -11.39 11.21
N TYR A 175 -1.54 -10.47 10.25
CA TYR A 175 -1.88 -10.80 8.87
C TYR A 175 -0.93 -11.84 8.29
N VAL A 176 0.38 -11.70 8.50
CA VAL A 176 1.39 -12.67 8.01
C VAL A 176 1.13 -14.07 8.55
N GLU A 177 0.76 -14.19 9.84
CA GLU A 177 0.46 -15.47 10.48
C GLU A 177 -0.82 -16.13 9.96
N GLN A 178 -1.85 -15.32 9.72
CA GLN A 178 -3.20 -15.79 9.36
C GLN A 178 -3.47 -15.74 7.84
N CYS A 179 -2.47 -15.37 7.03
CA CYS A 179 -2.62 -15.19 5.59
C CYS A 179 -3.28 -16.40 4.93
N SER A 180 -4.49 -16.21 4.44
CA SER A 180 -5.33 -17.21 3.77
C SER A 180 -6.33 -16.54 2.85
N LEU A 181 -6.86 -17.30 1.87
CA LEU A 181 -7.88 -16.77 0.95
C LEU A 181 -9.12 -16.23 1.70
N LYS A 182 -9.58 -16.95 2.72
CA LYS A 182 -10.72 -16.52 3.55
C LYS A 182 -10.43 -15.18 4.22
N PHE A 183 -9.23 -15.02 4.79
CA PHE A 183 -8.84 -13.81 5.50
C PHE A 183 -8.67 -12.63 4.52
N ASP A 184 -8.08 -12.86 3.36
CA ASP A 184 -7.98 -11.85 2.29
C ASP A 184 -9.37 -11.37 1.83
N ILE A 185 -10.33 -12.27 1.64
CA ILE A 185 -11.71 -11.91 1.28
C ILE A 185 -12.36 -11.08 2.39
N GLN A 186 -12.17 -11.42 3.65
CA GLN A 186 -12.71 -10.64 4.78
C GLN A 186 -12.14 -9.21 4.79
N ILE A 187 -10.83 -9.05 4.61
CA ILE A 187 -10.19 -7.73 4.53
C ILE A 187 -10.68 -6.96 3.31
N LEU A 188 -10.83 -7.62 2.15
CA LEU A 188 -11.34 -6.98 0.93
C LEU A 188 -12.76 -6.45 1.13
N ILE A 189 -13.67 -7.23 1.73
CA ILE A 189 -15.04 -6.78 2.03
C ILE A 189 -15.02 -5.55 2.96
N GLN A 190 -14.18 -5.56 4.00
CA GLN A 190 -14.05 -4.43 4.91
C GLN A 190 -13.48 -3.20 4.19
N THR A 191 -12.51 -3.40 3.29
CA THR A 191 -11.95 -2.33 2.46
C THR A 191 -13.01 -1.66 1.60
N ILE A 192 -13.81 -2.47 0.87
CA ILE A 192 -14.90 -1.96 0.03
C ILE A 192 -15.90 -1.15 0.85
N ARG A 193 -16.31 -1.67 2.02
CA ARG A 193 -17.24 -0.96 2.93
C ARG A 193 -16.68 0.40 3.36
N LYS A 194 -15.39 0.47 3.72
CA LYS A 194 -14.74 1.73 4.15
C LYS A 194 -14.59 2.71 2.99
N VAL A 195 -14.23 2.24 1.80
CA VAL A 195 -14.12 3.10 0.60
C VAL A 195 -15.48 3.70 0.24
N ILE A 196 -16.57 2.90 0.24
CA ILE A 196 -17.93 3.38 -0.05
C ILE A 196 -18.37 4.43 1.00
N ARG A 197 -18.01 4.25 2.26
CA ARG A 197 -18.33 5.20 3.33
C ARG A 197 -17.38 6.39 3.42
N CYS A 198 -16.34 6.44 2.59
CA CYS A 198 -15.26 7.43 2.65
C CYS A 198 -14.63 7.54 4.06
N GLU A 199 -14.57 6.43 4.82
CA GLU A 199 -14.01 6.40 6.16
C GLU A 199 -12.48 6.38 6.14
N GLY A 200 -11.85 7.23 6.96
CA GLY A 200 -10.39 7.27 7.14
C GLY A 200 -9.60 7.84 5.95
N THR A 201 -10.23 8.62 5.10
CA THR A 201 -9.56 9.42 4.06
C THR A 201 -9.27 10.82 4.62
N ASN A 202 -7.99 11.20 4.70
CA ASN A 202 -7.55 12.56 5.06
C ASN A 202 -7.53 13.46 3.83
#